data_f1aac97c6105fc2e2b93f35fc9b2e75b
#
_entry.id   f1aac97c6105fc2e2b93f35fc9b2e75b
#
_cell.length_a   1.000
_cell.length_b   1.000
_cell.length_c   1.000
_cell.angle_alpha   90.00
_cell.angle_beta   90.00
_cell.angle_gamma   90.00
#
_symmetry.space_group_name_H-M   'P 1'
#
loop_
_entity.id
_entity.type
_entity.pdbx_description
1 polymer ?
#
loop_
_entity_poly.entity_id
_entity_poly.type
_entity_poly.pdbx_seq_one_letter_code
_entity_poly.pdbx_strand_id
1 'polypeptide(L)'
;MDMLEEHRCFEGWQQRWRHDSTTLNCAMTFSIFLPPPRNTTPPPVLYWLSGLTCNDENFTTKAGAQRIAAELGIVLVMPDTSPRGEQVADDEGYDLGKGAGFYLNATQQPWAAHFRMYDYLRDELPALIQSQFNVGERCAISGHSMGGHGALIMALKNPGKYTSVSAFAPIVNPCRVPWGEKAFTAYLGEERSAWAEWDSCALMLASQPEHAIPTLIDQGDNDQFLADQLQPAVLAEAARQKDWPMTLRIQPGYDHSYYFIASFIEDHLRFHAQHLLS
;
A
#
# COMPACT_ATOMS: atom_id res chain seq x y z
N MET A 1 -6.15 -10.25 -19.99
CA MET A 1 -6.65 -9.27 -18.99
C MET A 1 -8.06 -8.88 -19.39
N ASP A 2 -9.01 -8.94 -18.47
CA ASP A 2 -10.44 -8.71 -18.71
C ASP A 2 -10.89 -7.47 -17.97
N MET A 3 -11.53 -6.52 -18.67
CA MET A 3 -12.17 -5.38 -18.04
C MET A 3 -13.50 -5.83 -17.43
N LEU A 4 -13.65 -5.64 -16.11
CA LEU A 4 -14.86 -6.03 -15.38
C LEU A 4 -15.86 -4.89 -15.31
N GLU A 5 -15.36 -3.67 -15.10
CA GLU A 5 -16.19 -2.46 -14.95
C GLU A 5 -15.49 -1.24 -15.52
N GLU A 6 -16.28 -0.29 -16.02
CA GLU A 6 -15.79 1.01 -16.46
C GLU A 6 -16.85 2.09 -16.17
N HIS A 7 -16.42 3.18 -15.54
CA HIS A 7 -17.27 4.31 -15.19
C HIS A 7 -16.60 5.62 -15.55
N ARG A 8 -17.34 6.52 -16.17
CA ARG A 8 -16.90 7.92 -16.36
C ARG A 8 -16.85 8.61 -14.99
N CYS A 9 -15.71 9.22 -14.65
CA CYS A 9 -15.49 9.79 -13.32
C CYS A 9 -14.55 11.01 -13.44
N PHE A 10 -15.01 12.22 -13.08
CA PHE A 10 -14.24 13.48 -13.14
C PHE A 10 -13.48 13.66 -14.47
N GLU A 11 -14.18 13.46 -15.56
CA GLU A 11 -13.66 13.51 -16.94
C GLU A 11 -12.59 12.47 -17.28
N GLY A 12 -12.20 11.66 -16.33
CA GLY A 12 -11.38 10.46 -16.48
C GLY A 12 -12.21 9.17 -16.49
N TRP A 13 -11.54 8.07 -16.24
CA TRP A 13 -12.15 6.75 -16.23
C TRP A 13 -11.73 5.97 -14.99
N GLN A 14 -12.71 5.48 -14.23
CA GLN A 14 -12.51 4.48 -13.20
C GLN A 14 -12.78 3.11 -13.80
N GLN A 15 -11.79 2.22 -13.78
CA GLN A 15 -11.89 0.89 -14.35
C GLN A 15 -11.53 -0.17 -13.32
N ARG A 16 -12.07 -1.38 -13.50
CA ARG A 16 -11.74 -2.56 -12.73
C ARG A 16 -11.35 -3.69 -13.67
N TRP A 17 -10.22 -4.33 -13.40
CA TRP A 17 -9.61 -5.32 -14.27
C TRP A 17 -9.28 -6.60 -13.53
N ARG A 18 -9.34 -7.72 -14.24
CA ARG A 18 -8.88 -9.03 -13.77
C ARG A 18 -7.80 -9.56 -14.71
N HIS A 19 -6.77 -10.19 -14.14
CA HIS A 19 -5.73 -10.89 -14.90
C HIS A 19 -5.28 -12.14 -14.16
N ASP A 20 -4.70 -13.08 -14.88
CA ASP A 20 -4.05 -14.23 -14.30
C ASP A 20 -2.63 -13.84 -13.88
N SER A 21 -2.37 -13.90 -12.57
CA SER A 21 -1.06 -13.61 -12.00
C SER A 21 -0.18 -14.85 -12.04
N THR A 22 0.98 -14.74 -12.65
CA THR A 22 2.00 -15.79 -12.61
C THR A 22 2.74 -15.81 -11.27
N THR A 23 2.92 -14.65 -10.66
CA THR A 23 3.58 -14.52 -9.35
C THR A 23 2.75 -15.13 -8.22
N LEU A 24 1.44 -14.88 -8.22
CA LEU A 24 0.53 -15.37 -7.18
C LEU A 24 -0.15 -16.70 -7.57
N ASN A 25 0.03 -17.13 -8.81
CA ASN A 25 -0.55 -18.37 -9.32
C ASN A 25 -2.08 -18.46 -9.12
N CYS A 26 -2.77 -17.32 -9.31
CA CYS A 26 -4.22 -17.19 -9.25
C CYS A 26 -4.69 -15.96 -10.03
N ALA A 27 -5.99 -15.85 -10.26
CA ALA A 27 -6.57 -14.63 -10.82
C ALA A 27 -6.51 -13.50 -9.80
N MET A 28 -6.07 -12.31 -10.24
CA MET A 28 -5.99 -11.10 -9.44
C MET A 28 -6.84 -10.00 -10.04
N THR A 29 -7.38 -9.16 -9.16
CA THR A 29 -8.16 -7.98 -9.52
C THR A 29 -7.45 -6.72 -9.05
N PHE A 30 -7.52 -5.67 -9.85
CA PHE A 30 -7.13 -4.32 -9.47
C PHE A 30 -8.10 -3.30 -10.05
N SER A 31 -8.21 -2.17 -9.38
CA SER A 31 -8.90 -0.98 -9.87
C SER A 31 -7.87 0.06 -10.31
N ILE A 32 -8.21 0.83 -11.33
CA ILE A 32 -7.36 1.91 -11.84
C ILE A 32 -8.22 3.13 -12.17
N PHE A 33 -7.76 4.30 -11.73
CA PHE A 33 -8.31 5.58 -12.19
C PHE A 33 -7.34 6.23 -13.17
N LEU A 34 -7.82 6.50 -14.36
CA LEU A 34 -7.10 7.18 -15.43
C LEU A 34 -7.61 8.63 -15.51
N PRO A 35 -6.78 9.62 -15.14
CA PRO A 35 -7.18 11.03 -15.21
C PRO A 35 -7.40 11.48 -16.65
N PRO A 36 -8.13 12.58 -16.89
CA PRO A 36 -8.22 13.17 -18.22
C PRO A 36 -6.84 13.59 -18.71
N PRO A 37 -6.53 13.41 -20.02
CA PRO A 37 -5.25 13.82 -20.58
C PRO A 37 -5.04 15.33 -20.41
N ARG A 38 -3.88 15.74 -19.91
CA ARG A 38 -3.54 17.16 -19.72
C ARG A 38 -2.51 17.67 -20.71
N ASN A 39 -1.60 16.79 -21.12
CA ASN A 39 -0.52 17.10 -22.07
C ASN A 39 -0.08 15.81 -22.78
N THR A 40 1.01 15.85 -23.51
CA THR A 40 1.57 14.68 -24.20
C THR A 40 2.42 13.77 -23.32
N THR A 41 2.75 14.22 -22.10
CA THR A 41 3.55 13.43 -21.16
C THR A 41 2.65 12.41 -20.45
N PRO A 42 3.02 11.12 -20.45
CA PRO A 42 2.26 10.12 -19.72
C PRO A 42 2.19 10.45 -18.21
N PRO A 43 1.01 10.34 -17.58
CA PRO A 43 0.82 10.68 -16.18
C PRO A 43 1.56 9.71 -15.23
N PRO A 44 2.11 10.21 -14.12
CA PRO A 44 2.72 9.36 -13.10
C PRO A 44 1.68 8.54 -12.34
N VAL A 45 2.15 7.52 -11.63
CA VAL A 45 1.30 6.55 -10.94
C VAL A 45 1.45 6.66 -9.43
N LEU A 46 0.33 6.68 -8.70
CA LEU A 46 0.26 6.42 -7.28
C LEU A 46 -0.37 5.04 -7.03
N TYR A 47 0.39 4.13 -6.43
CA TYR A 47 -0.12 2.85 -5.95
C TYR A 47 -0.72 3.01 -4.57
N TRP A 48 -1.95 2.52 -4.38
CA TRP A 48 -2.61 2.48 -3.09
C TRP A 48 -2.74 1.05 -2.58
N LEU A 49 -2.32 0.80 -1.35
CA LEU A 49 -2.44 -0.48 -0.68
C LEU A 49 -3.48 -0.39 0.45
N SER A 50 -4.51 -1.22 0.36
CA SER A 50 -5.59 -1.27 1.36
C SER A 50 -5.24 -2.13 2.57
N GLY A 51 -6.02 -1.95 3.65
CA GLY A 51 -5.85 -2.64 4.91
C GLY A 51 -6.53 -4.01 4.97
N LEU A 52 -6.52 -4.61 6.16
CA LEU A 52 -7.17 -5.89 6.45
C LEU A 52 -8.62 -5.90 6.02
N THR A 53 -9.07 -7.02 5.47
CA THR A 53 -10.44 -7.30 4.99
C THR A 53 -10.84 -6.59 3.69
N CYS A 54 -10.06 -5.62 3.24
CA CYS A 54 -10.35 -4.87 2.02
C CYS A 54 -9.96 -5.64 0.76
N ASN A 55 -10.48 -5.16 -0.36
CA ASN A 55 -10.06 -5.51 -1.71
C ASN A 55 -9.72 -4.23 -2.51
N ASP A 56 -9.69 -4.32 -3.83
CA ASP A 56 -9.43 -3.20 -4.74
C ASP A 56 -10.52 -2.12 -4.75
N GLU A 57 -11.72 -2.43 -4.26
CA GLU A 57 -12.88 -1.54 -4.34
C GLU A 57 -13.05 -0.60 -3.13
N ASN A 58 -12.53 -0.95 -1.96
CA ASN A 58 -12.77 -0.16 -0.74
C ASN A 58 -12.28 1.28 -0.88
N PHE A 59 -11.02 1.47 -1.23
CA PHE A 59 -10.48 2.81 -1.48
C PHE A 59 -11.14 3.47 -2.69
N THR A 60 -11.32 2.73 -3.76
CA THR A 60 -11.91 3.21 -5.01
C THR A 60 -13.27 3.88 -4.78
N THR A 61 -14.11 3.29 -3.92
CA THR A 61 -15.48 3.79 -3.69
C THR A 61 -15.61 4.72 -2.49
N LYS A 62 -14.69 4.67 -1.53
CA LYS A 62 -14.86 5.34 -0.22
C LYS A 62 -13.92 6.52 0.02
N ALA A 63 -12.75 6.57 -0.62
CA ALA A 63 -11.75 7.58 -0.29
C ALA A 63 -12.01 8.96 -0.93
N GLY A 64 -12.75 9.02 -2.02
CA GLY A 64 -13.01 10.28 -2.75
C GLY A 64 -11.77 10.86 -3.44
N ALA A 65 -10.80 10.03 -3.80
CA ALA A 65 -9.50 10.45 -4.32
C ALA A 65 -9.52 10.88 -5.80
N GLN A 66 -10.49 10.42 -6.59
CA GLN A 66 -10.47 10.58 -8.06
C GLN A 66 -10.52 12.04 -8.50
N ARG A 67 -11.31 12.89 -7.79
CA ARG A 67 -11.40 14.32 -8.16
C ARG A 67 -10.04 15.00 -8.10
N ILE A 68 -9.32 14.83 -7.01
CA ILE A 68 -7.99 15.43 -6.85
C ILE A 68 -6.96 14.78 -7.78
N ALA A 69 -7.03 13.46 -7.97
CA ALA A 69 -6.17 12.76 -8.92
C ALA A 69 -6.38 13.29 -10.35
N ALA A 70 -7.63 13.57 -10.76
CA ALA A 70 -7.95 14.21 -12.03
C ALA A 70 -7.37 15.62 -12.12
N GLU A 71 -7.52 16.43 -11.07
CA GLU A 71 -6.95 17.78 -11.00
C GLU A 71 -5.42 17.79 -11.10
N LEU A 72 -4.75 16.82 -10.50
CA LEU A 72 -3.29 16.73 -10.48
C LEU A 72 -2.72 15.98 -11.69
N GLY A 73 -3.53 15.21 -12.41
CA GLY A 73 -3.08 14.37 -13.51
C GLY A 73 -2.30 13.15 -13.04
N ILE A 74 -2.76 12.48 -11.97
CA ILE A 74 -2.13 11.30 -11.37
C ILE A 74 -3.02 10.08 -11.59
N VAL A 75 -2.44 9.00 -12.09
CA VAL A 75 -3.09 7.69 -12.16
C VAL A 75 -3.11 7.05 -10.77
N LEU A 76 -4.25 6.49 -10.37
CA LEU A 76 -4.36 5.71 -9.14
C LEU A 76 -4.48 4.23 -9.49
N VAL A 77 -3.67 3.39 -8.86
CA VAL A 77 -3.74 1.92 -9.01
C VAL A 77 -3.99 1.29 -7.64
N MET A 78 -5.09 0.57 -7.52
CA MET A 78 -5.54 -0.08 -6.29
C MET A 78 -5.60 -1.59 -6.50
N PRO A 79 -4.54 -2.36 -6.14
CA PRO A 79 -4.60 -3.81 -6.19
C PRO A 79 -5.42 -4.39 -5.04
N ASP A 80 -5.82 -5.66 -5.19
CA ASP A 80 -6.37 -6.44 -4.08
C ASP A 80 -5.31 -6.65 -2.98
N THR A 81 -5.74 -6.99 -1.80
CA THR A 81 -4.90 -7.11 -0.59
C THR A 81 -4.27 -8.50 -0.41
N SER A 82 -4.71 -9.48 -1.17
CA SER A 82 -4.20 -10.85 -1.12
C SER A 82 -4.55 -11.62 -2.38
N PRO A 83 -3.92 -12.79 -2.63
CA PRO A 83 -4.48 -13.78 -3.52
C PRO A 83 -5.86 -14.22 -3.03
N ARG A 84 -6.73 -14.65 -3.97
CA ARG A 84 -8.07 -15.16 -3.72
C ARG A 84 -8.39 -16.31 -4.68
N GLY A 85 -9.40 -17.09 -4.34
CA GLY A 85 -9.84 -18.22 -5.13
C GLY A 85 -10.02 -19.49 -4.29
N GLU A 86 -10.70 -20.49 -4.82
CA GLU A 86 -11.01 -21.72 -4.08
C GLU A 86 -9.77 -22.52 -3.67
N GLN A 87 -8.70 -22.43 -4.46
CA GLN A 87 -7.47 -23.15 -4.20
C GLN A 87 -6.47 -22.38 -3.32
N VAL A 88 -6.80 -21.13 -2.98
CA VAL A 88 -5.94 -20.30 -2.14
C VAL A 88 -6.24 -20.57 -0.68
N ALA A 89 -5.20 -20.82 0.12
CA ALA A 89 -5.34 -21.04 1.56
C ALA A 89 -5.98 -19.84 2.25
N ASP A 90 -6.74 -20.11 3.29
CA ASP A 90 -7.44 -19.09 4.07
C ASP A 90 -7.43 -19.46 5.56
N ASP A 91 -7.88 -18.53 6.39
CA ASP A 91 -8.03 -18.69 7.84
C ASP A 91 -9.41 -18.16 8.24
N GLU A 92 -9.94 -18.63 9.36
CA GLU A 92 -11.23 -18.16 9.89
C GLU A 92 -11.17 -16.72 10.40
N GLY A 93 -9.98 -16.28 10.82
CA GLY A 93 -9.74 -14.92 11.30
C GLY A 93 -9.58 -13.91 10.17
N TYR A 94 -10.05 -12.71 10.38
CA TYR A 94 -9.94 -11.60 9.41
C TYR A 94 -8.49 -11.11 9.20
N ASP A 95 -7.59 -11.46 10.08
CA ASP A 95 -6.21 -10.95 10.16
C ASP A 95 -5.16 -11.93 9.61
N LEU A 96 -5.59 -12.99 8.92
CA LEU A 96 -4.73 -13.96 8.24
C LEU A 96 -5.45 -14.51 7.00
N GLY A 97 -4.72 -14.83 5.94
CA GLY A 97 -5.29 -15.42 4.73
C GLY A 97 -5.87 -14.36 3.79
N LYS A 98 -7.03 -14.67 3.19
CA LYS A 98 -7.68 -13.80 2.20
C LYS A 98 -8.05 -12.46 2.82
N GLY A 99 -7.65 -11.38 2.15
CA GLY A 99 -7.79 -10.01 2.66
C GLY A 99 -6.71 -9.60 3.68
N ALA A 100 -5.69 -10.44 3.91
CA ALA A 100 -4.67 -10.23 4.93
C ALA A 100 -3.27 -10.70 4.47
N GLY A 101 -2.86 -10.35 3.26
CA GLY A 101 -1.60 -10.81 2.67
C GLY A 101 -0.35 -10.15 3.23
N PHE A 102 -0.47 -9.08 4.01
CA PHE A 102 0.63 -8.33 4.61
C PHE A 102 1.73 -7.89 3.63
N TYR A 103 1.46 -7.96 2.32
CA TYR A 103 2.36 -7.48 1.27
C TYR A 103 3.79 -8.03 1.36
N LEU A 104 3.93 -9.24 1.87
CA LEU A 104 5.17 -9.98 1.99
C LEU A 104 5.18 -11.21 1.06
N ASN A 105 6.29 -11.93 1.04
CA ASN A 105 6.40 -13.25 0.40
C ASN A 105 6.40 -14.33 1.49
N ALA A 106 5.34 -15.13 1.54
CA ALA A 106 5.27 -16.25 2.48
C ALA A 106 6.27 -17.35 2.12
N THR A 107 6.87 -17.93 3.15
CA THR A 107 7.83 -19.05 3.02
C THR A 107 7.28 -20.35 3.56
N GLN A 108 6.18 -20.32 4.33
CA GLN A 108 5.59 -21.47 5.00
C GLN A 108 4.36 -21.99 4.27
N GLN A 109 4.23 -23.32 4.21
CA GLN A 109 3.01 -23.94 3.71
C GLN A 109 1.86 -23.79 4.75
N PRO A 110 0.60 -23.65 4.28
CA PRO A 110 0.14 -23.72 2.89
C PRO A 110 0.25 -22.37 2.15
N TRP A 111 0.75 -21.32 2.76
CA TRP A 111 0.73 -19.94 2.28
C TRP A 111 1.67 -19.66 1.11
N ALA A 112 2.85 -20.30 1.12
CA ALA A 112 3.93 -20.01 0.15
C ALA A 112 3.53 -20.19 -1.33
N ALA A 113 2.52 -21.03 -1.60
CA ALA A 113 2.07 -21.29 -2.98
C ALA A 113 1.47 -20.06 -3.67
N HIS A 114 0.84 -19.15 -2.91
CA HIS A 114 0.09 -18.02 -3.47
C HIS A 114 0.38 -16.67 -2.80
N PHE A 115 0.82 -16.65 -1.55
CA PHE A 115 0.99 -15.41 -0.78
C PHE A 115 2.36 -14.78 -1.03
N ARG A 116 2.50 -14.17 -2.22
CA ARG A 116 3.73 -13.51 -2.67
C ARG A 116 3.43 -12.08 -3.14
N MET A 117 2.67 -11.36 -2.33
CA MET A 117 2.22 -10.01 -2.67
C MET A 117 3.37 -9.03 -2.87
N TYR A 118 4.50 -9.20 -2.19
CA TYR A 118 5.66 -8.35 -2.37
C TYR A 118 6.21 -8.42 -3.80
N ASP A 119 6.48 -9.62 -4.30
CA ASP A 119 6.97 -9.80 -5.68
C ASP A 119 5.94 -9.32 -6.71
N TYR A 120 4.67 -9.56 -6.45
CA TYR A 120 3.58 -9.08 -7.31
C TYR A 120 3.57 -7.55 -7.44
N LEU A 121 3.70 -6.83 -6.32
CA LEU A 121 3.73 -5.38 -6.28
C LEU A 121 5.05 -4.78 -6.78
N ARG A 122 6.15 -5.49 -6.57
CA ARG A 122 7.46 -5.02 -7.00
C ARG A 122 7.63 -5.13 -8.51
N ASP A 123 7.21 -6.25 -9.09
CA ASP A 123 7.56 -6.62 -10.46
C ASP A 123 6.34 -6.77 -11.40
N GLU A 124 5.38 -7.64 -11.06
CA GLU A 124 4.34 -8.05 -12.01
C GLU A 124 3.30 -6.95 -12.26
N LEU A 125 2.72 -6.40 -11.22
CA LEU A 125 1.70 -5.36 -11.37
C LEU A 125 2.24 -4.10 -12.06
N PRO A 126 3.40 -3.53 -11.68
CA PRO A 126 3.95 -2.39 -12.39
C PRO A 126 4.24 -2.67 -13.87
N ALA A 127 4.78 -3.83 -14.19
CA ALA A 127 5.04 -4.23 -15.59
C ALA A 127 3.72 -4.34 -16.38
N LEU A 128 2.68 -4.90 -15.78
CA LEU A 128 1.36 -4.99 -16.38
C LEU A 128 0.77 -3.59 -16.65
N ILE A 129 0.81 -2.71 -15.65
CA ILE A 129 0.32 -1.33 -15.77
C ILE A 129 1.05 -0.58 -16.89
N GLN A 130 2.38 -0.65 -16.91
CA GLN A 130 3.22 -0.02 -17.95
C GLN A 130 2.91 -0.56 -19.35
N SER A 131 2.62 -1.85 -19.49
CA SER A 131 2.38 -2.47 -20.80
C SER A 131 0.97 -2.24 -21.33
N GLN A 132 -0.02 -2.03 -20.47
CA GLN A 132 -1.43 -1.97 -20.85
C GLN A 132 -2.02 -0.55 -20.84
N PHE A 133 -1.40 0.39 -20.14
CA PHE A 133 -1.90 1.76 -19.99
C PHE A 133 -0.83 2.77 -20.39
N ASN A 134 -1.28 3.92 -20.89
CA ASN A 134 -0.38 5.03 -21.18
C ASN A 134 -0.03 5.78 -19.89
N VAL A 135 0.96 5.29 -19.16
CA VAL A 135 1.43 5.84 -17.89
C VAL A 135 2.93 6.09 -17.90
N GLY A 136 3.38 7.05 -17.10
CA GLY A 136 4.80 7.35 -16.92
C GLY A 136 5.52 6.37 -16.00
N GLU A 137 6.85 6.43 -15.99
CA GLU A 137 7.69 5.56 -15.14
C GLU A 137 7.76 6.02 -13.69
N ARG A 138 7.52 7.32 -13.44
CA ARG A 138 7.57 7.88 -12.08
C ARG A 138 6.38 7.37 -11.27
N CYS A 139 6.66 6.86 -10.08
CA CYS A 139 5.61 6.38 -9.19
C CYS A 139 5.87 6.74 -7.72
N ALA A 140 4.78 6.76 -6.97
CA ALA A 140 4.75 6.88 -5.52
C ALA A 140 3.85 5.78 -4.94
N ILE A 141 3.87 5.61 -3.64
CA ILE A 141 3.09 4.57 -2.97
C ILE A 141 2.46 5.10 -1.68
N SER A 142 1.25 4.68 -1.43
CA SER A 142 0.48 5.01 -0.22
C SER A 142 -0.32 3.82 0.25
N GLY A 143 -0.81 3.85 1.48
CA GLY A 143 -1.67 2.79 1.99
C GLY A 143 -2.25 3.09 3.37
N HIS A 144 -3.15 2.21 3.81
CA HIS A 144 -3.84 2.31 5.09
C HIS A 144 -3.63 1.05 5.92
N SER A 145 -3.30 1.20 7.21
CA SER A 145 -3.21 0.09 8.18
C SER A 145 -2.20 -0.98 7.74
N MET A 146 -2.62 -2.21 7.48
CA MET A 146 -1.80 -3.24 6.84
C MET A 146 -1.22 -2.76 5.50
N GLY A 147 -1.98 -2.00 4.73
CA GLY A 147 -1.51 -1.39 3.48
C GLY A 147 -0.52 -0.25 3.71
N GLY A 148 -0.62 0.47 4.81
CA GLY A 148 0.40 1.43 5.24
C GLY A 148 1.72 0.75 5.57
N HIS A 149 1.68 -0.37 6.28
CA HIS A 149 2.80 -1.29 6.43
C HIS A 149 3.37 -1.68 5.05
N GLY A 150 2.51 -2.13 4.15
CA GLY A 150 2.91 -2.52 2.80
C GLY A 150 3.60 -1.39 2.03
N ALA A 151 3.04 -0.18 2.04
CA ALA A 151 3.62 0.98 1.38
C ALA A 151 5.02 1.31 1.91
N LEU A 152 5.19 1.28 3.23
CA LEU A 152 6.47 1.56 3.88
C LEU A 152 7.53 0.50 3.52
N ILE A 153 7.22 -0.79 3.62
CA ILE A 153 8.20 -1.83 3.28
C ILE A 153 8.54 -1.84 1.79
N MET A 154 7.57 -1.57 0.91
CA MET A 154 7.83 -1.43 -0.52
C MET A 154 8.84 -0.32 -0.81
N ALA A 155 8.65 0.84 -0.18
CA ALA A 155 9.56 1.98 -0.35
C ALA A 155 10.96 1.70 0.23
N LEU A 156 11.02 1.18 1.46
CA LEU A 156 12.28 0.92 2.16
C LEU A 156 13.12 -0.21 1.52
N LYS A 157 12.46 -1.23 0.98
CA LYS A 157 13.14 -2.37 0.33
C LYS A 157 13.54 -2.09 -1.12
N ASN A 158 13.02 -1.04 -1.75
CA ASN A 158 13.27 -0.72 -3.15
C ASN A 158 13.76 0.74 -3.32
N PRO A 159 14.98 1.05 -2.84
CA PRO A 159 15.54 2.39 -3.00
C PRO A 159 15.55 2.85 -4.46
N GLY A 160 15.15 4.10 -4.69
CA GLY A 160 15.11 4.70 -6.02
C GLY A 160 13.87 4.34 -6.86
N LYS A 161 13.00 3.44 -6.40
CA LYS A 161 11.78 3.08 -7.14
C LYS A 161 10.67 4.09 -6.97
N TYR A 162 10.42 4.56 -5.76
CA TYR A 162 9.34 5.48 -5.44
C TYR A 162 9.87 6.87 -5.16
N THR A 163 9.17 7.91 -5.62
CA THR A 163 9.56 9.31 -5.38
C THR A 163 9.17 9.80 -3.98
N SER A 164 8.16 9.18 -3.39
CA SER A 164 7.64 9.47 -2.05
C SER A 164 6.77 8.32 -1.55
N VAL A 165 6.59 8.25 -0.23
CA VAL A 165 5.70 7.29 0.42
C VAL A 165 4.81 8.00 1.43
N SER A 166 3.55 7.57 1.53
CA SER A 166 2.68 8.03 2.61
C SER A 166 1.85 6.90 3.19
N ALA A 167 1.34 7.07 4.39
CA ALA A 167 0.49 6.08 5.01
C ALA A 167 -0.53 6.72 5.98
N PHE A 168 -1.70 6.09 6.04
CA PHE A 168 -2.73 6.36 7.01
C PHE A 168 -2.74 5.25 8.05
N ALA A 169 -2.56 5.60 9.34
CA ALA A 169 -2.64 4.66 10.45
C ALA A 169 -1.88 3.33 10.19
N PRO A 170 -0.60 3.36 9.80
CA PRO A 170 0.13 2.16 9.40
C PRO A 170 0.48 1.26 10.58
N ILE A 171 0.52 -0.06 10.34
CA ILE A 171 1.18 -1.01 11.23
C ILE A 171 2.69 -0.87 11.01
N VAL A 172 3.38 -0.13 11.85
CA VAL A 172 4.80 0.24 11.61
C VAL A 172 5.81 -0.77 12.15
N ASN A 173 5.39 -1.58 13.11
CA ASN A 173 6.28 -2.53 13.79
C ASN A 173 5.60 -3.91 13.94
N PRO A 174 5.26 -4.57 12.83
CA PRO A 174 4.52 -5.84 12.85
C PRO A 174 5.20 -6.94 13.66
N CYS A 175 6.52 -6.91 13.78
CA CYS A 175 7.26 -7.89 14.59
C CYS A 175 6.90 -7.87 16.08
N ARG A 176 6.24 -6.82 16.59
CA ARG A 176 6.00 -6.59 18.02
C ARG A 176 4.54 -6.28 18.35
N VAL A 177 3.62 -6.52 17.45
CA VAL A 177 2.18 -6.27 17.66
C VAL A 177 1.37 -7.51 17.29
N PRO A 178 0.19 -7.73 17.90
CA PRO A 178 -0.56 -8.99 17.76
C PRO A 178 -0.89 -9.35 16.31
N TRP A 179 -1.34 -8.41 15.48
CA TRP A 179 -1.64 -8.70 14.07
C TRP A 179 -0.41 -9.17 13.30
N GLY A 180 0.71 -8.49 13.47
CA GLY A 180 1.96 -8.85 12.81
C GLY A 180 2.54 -10.16 13.31
N GLU A 181 2.53 -10.39 14.62
CA GLU A 181 3.04 -11.63 15.20
C GLU A 181 2.26 -12.86 14.71
N LYS A 182 0.93 -12.78 14.63
CA LYS A 182 0.09 -13.85 14.09
C LYS A 182 0.40 -14.10 12.61
N ALA A 183 0.38 -13.06 11.80
CA ALA A 183 0.60 -13.18 10.36
C ALA A 183 2.02 -13.66 10.03
N PHE A 184 3.05 -13.09 10.67
CA PHE A 184 4.45 -13.44 10.40
C PHE A 184 4.78 -14.85 10.87
N THR A 185 4.23 -15.29 12.01
CA THR A 185 4.36 -16.69 12.44
C THR A 185 3.82 -17.63 11.38
N ALA A 186 2.63 -17.36 10.85
CA ALA A 186 2.00 -18.21 9.85
C ALA A 186 2.72 -18.13 8.49
N TYR A 187 3.04 -16.95 8.00
CA TYR A 187 3.63 -16.75 6.67
C TYR A 187 5.13 -17.02 6.61
N LEU A 188 5.87 -16.69 7.66
CA LEU A 188 7.34 -16.70 7.68
C LEU A 188 7.93 -17.76 8.63
N GLY A 189 7.10 -18.35 9.50
CA GLY A 189 7.56 -19.30 10.51
C GLY A 189 7.95 -18.63 11.84
N GLU A 190 8.34 -19.44 12.80
CA GLU A 190 8.64 -19.00 14.17
C GLU A 190 10.03 -18.36 14.32
N GLU A 191 10.88 -18.48 13.30
CA GLU A 191 12.23 -17.89 13.29
C GLU A 191 12.14 -16.37 13.11
N ARG A 192 12.16 -15.64 14.22
CA ARG A 192 11.95 -14.18 14.24
C ARG A 192 13.02 -13.38 13.50
N SER A 193 14.19 -13.93 13.29
CA SER A 193 15.25 -13.29 12.51
C SER A 193 14.83 -13.03 11.05
N ALA A 194 13.93 -13.85 10.51
CA ALA A 194 13.37 -13.68 9.16
C ALA A 194 12.32 -12.56 9.06
N TRP A 195 11.81 -12.06 10.18
CA TRP A 195 10.73 -11.06 10.20
C TRP A 195 11.21 -9.64 9.97
N ALA A 196 12.45 -9.33 10.35
CA ALA A 196 12.98 -7.97 10.33
C ALA A 196 12.98 -7.34 8.92
N GLU A 197 13.15 -8.15 7.89
CA GLU A 197 13.11 -7.68 6.49
C GLU A 197 11.72 -7.28 6.01
N TRP A 198 10.68 -7.50 6.83
CA TRP A 198 9.29 -7.14 6.56
C TRP A 198 8.72 -6.16 7.60
N ASP A 199 9.60 -5.52 8.36
CA ASP A 199 9.23 -4.56 9.41
C ASP A 199 9.79 -3.18 9.09
N SER A 200 8.92 -2.18 8.95
CA SER A 200 9.36 -0.84 8.52
C SER A 200 10.27 -0.15 9.52
N CYS A 201 10.11 -0.38 10.82
CA CYS A 201 11.03 0.18 11.83
C CYS A 201 12.42 -0.44 11.71
N ALA A 202 12.51 -1.76 11.58
CA ALA A 202 13.78 -2.46 11.40
C ALA A 202 14.47 -2.07 10.08
N LEU A 203 13.71 -2.00 8.99
CA LEU A 203 14.22 -1.59 7.68
C LEU A 203 14.71 -0.14 7.69
N MET A 204 13.99 0.77 8.31
CA MET A 204 14.41 2.18 8.41
C MET A 204 15.70 2.32 9.20
N LEU A 205 15.82 1.63 10.33
CA LEU A 205 17.05 1.64 11.13
C LEU A 205 18.25 1.04 10.38
N ALA A 206 18.02 0.08 9.49
CA ALA A 206 19.08 -0.54 8.66
C ALA A 206 19.37 0.24 7.37
N SER A 207 18.55 1.23 6.99
CA SER A 207 18.67 1.96 5.73
C SER A 207 19.90 2.87 5.70
N GLN A 208 20.34 3.20 4.47
CA GLN A 208 21.39 4.18 4.24
C GLN A 208 20.77 5.58 4.02
N PRO A 209 21.44 6.66 4.41
CA PRO A 209 20.91 8.03 4.28
C PRO A 209 20.50 8.42 2.86
N GLU A 210 21.24 7.96 1.86
CA GLU A 210 20.96 8.22 0.44
C GLU A 210 19.70 7.55 -0.09
N HIS A 211 19.13 6.60 0.67
CA HIS A 211 17.88 5.93 0.32
C HIS A 211 16.64 6.62 0.90
N ALA A 212 16.84 7.67 1.69
CA ALA A 212 15.74 8.39 2.32
C ALA A 212 14.87 9.11 1.29
N ILE A 213 13.57 8.93 1.41
CA ILE A 213 12.57 9.60 0.55
C ILE A 213 11.54 10.33 1.40
N PRO A 214 10.92 11.40 0.87
CA PRO A 214 9.85 12.11 1.55
C PRO A 214 8.74 11.16 2.01
N THR A 215 8.39 11.25 3.29
CA THR A 215 7.44 10.34 3.94
C THR A 215 6.40 11.14 4.74
N LEU A 216 5.12 10.86 4.51
CA LEU A 216 4.00 11.47 5.23
C LEU A 216 3.16 10.39 5.92
N ILE A 217 2.96 10.53 7.23
CA ILE A 217 2.11 9.64 8.01
C ILE A 217 1.01 10.45 8.69
N ASP A 218 -0.24 10.04 8.51
CA ASP A 218 -1.38 10.52 9.30
C ASP A 218 -1.88 9.44 10.25
N GLN A 219 -2.18 9.82 11.48
CA GLN A 219 -2.71 8.96 12.53
C GLN A 219 -3.80 9.66 13.31
N GLY A 220 -4.98 9.05 13.38
CA GLY A 220 -6.05 9.53 14.26
C GLY A 220 -5.77 9.19 15.74
N ASP A 221 -6.03 10.12 16.64
CA ASP A 221 -5.82 9.87 18.08
C ASP A 221 -6.99 9.13 18.75
N ASN A 222 -8.14 9.02 18.06
CA ASN A 222 -9.29 8.22 18.49
C ASN A 222 -9.35 6.84 17.80
N ASP A 223 -8.24 6.40 17.25
CA ASP A 223 -8.12 5.09 16.58
C ASP A 223 -8.04 3.98 17.64
N GLN A 224 -8.98 3.03 17.59
CA GLN A 224 -9.04 1.92 18.55
C GLN A 224 -7.82 0.98 18.50
N PHE A 225 -7.07 0.99 17.40
CA PHE A 225 -5.88 0.16 17.21
C PHE A 225 -4.56 0.88 17.52
N LEU A 226 -4.63 2.17 17.89
CA LEU A 226 -3.46 3.02 18.06
C LEU A 226 -2.43 2.43 19.03
N ALA A 227 -2.87 2.01 20.22
CA ALA A 227 -2.00 1.54 21.28
C ALA A 227 -1.45 0.13 21.03
N ASP A 228 -2.30 -0.78 20.53
CA ASP A 228 -1.98 -2.21 20.51
C ASP A 228 -1.37 -2.67 19.17
N GLN A 229 -1.69 -2.00 18.06
CA GLN A 229 -1.34 -2.47 16.72
C GLN A 229 -0.51 -1.47 15.90
N LEU A 230 -0.72 -0.16 16.05
CA LEU A 230 -0.17 0.82 15.13
C LEU A 230 1.10 1.48 15.63
N GLN A 231 1.08 2.06 16.82
CA GLN A 231 2.26 2.60 17.53
C GLN A 231 3.16 3.50 16.65
N PRO A 232 2.64 4.54 15.99
CA PRO A 232 3.39 5.33 15.00
C PRO A 232 4.63 6.01 15.58
N ALA A 233 4.67 6.27 16.89
CA ALA A 233 5.83 6.86 17.57
C ALA A 233 7.10 6.02 17.45
N VAL A 234 6.98 4.69 17.30
CA VAL A 234 8.15 3.80 17.13
C VAL A 234 8.84 4.08 15.79
N LEU A 235 8.07 4.28 14.73
CA LEU A 235 8.62 4.66 13.42
C LEU A 235 9.17 6.10 13.44
N ALA A 236 8.48 7.02 14.12
CA ALA A 236 8.95 8.40 14.26
C ALA A 236 10.32 8.48 14.95
N GLU A 237 10.54 7.66 15.96
CA GLU A 237 11.85 7.57 16.62
C GLU A 237 12.93 6.97 15.70
N ALA A 238 12.60 5.93 14.94
CA ALA A 238 13.51 5.37 13.94
C ALA A 238 13.89 6.41 12.87
N ALA A 239 12.91 7.17 12.39
CA ALA A 239 13.10 8.24 11.43
C ALA A 239 14.01 9.34 11.98
N ARG A 240 13.81 9.74 13.23
CA ARG A 240 14.66 10.73 13.92
C ARG A 240 16.12 10.26 14.03
N GLN A 241 16.34 8.99 14.38
CA GLN A 241 17.68 8.42 14.47
C GLN A 241 18.41 8.36 13.13
N LYS A 242 17.66 8.28 12.04
CA LYS A 242 18.21 8.16 10.68
C LYS A 242 18.16 9.46 9.88
N ASP A 243 17.76 10.58 10.50
CA ASP A 243 17.51 11.85 9.81
C ASP A 243 16.60 11.68 8.57
N TRP A 244 15.65 10.76 8.67
CA TRP A 244 14.70 10.45 7.59
C TRP A 244 13.69 11.58 7.41
N PRO A 245 13.43 12.07 6.18
CA PRO A 245 12.50 13.17 5.93
C PRO A 245 11.04 12.71 6.09
N MET A 246 10.61 12.50 7.33
CA MET A 246 9.28 12.03 7.67
C MET A 246 8.49 13.08 8.46
N THR A 247 7.25 13.30 8.07
CA THR A 247 6.25 14.05 8.82
C THR A 247 5.22 13.09 9.37
N LEU A 248 5.05 13.07 10.69
CA LEU A 248 3.95 12.40 11.37
C LEU A 248 2.95 13.45 11.85
N ARG A 249 1.69 13.36 11.39
CA ARG A 249 0.60 14.23 11.83
C ARG A 249 -0.39 13.42 12.66
N ILE A 250 -0.69 13.92 13.85
CA ILE A 250 -1.75 13.35 14.70
C ILE A 250 -3.02 14.15 14.44
N GLN A 251 -4.09 13.48 14.04
CA GLN A 251 -5.37 14.07 13.67
C GLN A 251 -6.38 13.90 14.80
N PRO A 252 -6.72 14.98 15.52
CA PRO A 252 -7.57 14.90 16.71
C PRO A 252 -8.99 14.41 16.39
N GLY A 253 -9.47 13.42 17.14
CA GLY A 253 -10.81 12.88 17.06
C GLY A 253 -11.05 11.87 15.93
N TYR A 254 -10.09 11.66 15.05
CA TYR A 254 -10.23 10.70 13.94
C TYR A 254 -9.93 9.26 14.37
N ASP A 255 -10.69 8.35 13.81
CA ASP A 255 -10.61 6.91 14.05
C ASP A 255 -9.89 6.15 12.89
N HIS A 256 -10.07 4.83 12.81
CA HIS A 256 -9.45 3.96 11.81
C HIS A 256 -10.28 3.80 10.52
N SER A 257 -11.32 4.58 10.34
CA SER A 257 -12.28 4.41 9.25
C SER A 257 -11.89 5.13 7.96
N TYR A 258 -12.64 4.86 6.89
CA TYR A 258 -12.54 5.62 5.64
C TYR A 258 -13.00 7.08 5.76
N TYR A 259 -13.75 7.46 6.80
CA TYR A 259 -14.02 8.87 7.10
C TYR A 259 -12.73 9.64 7.39
N PHE A 260 -11.80 9.02 8.11
CA PHE A 260 -10.45 9.53 8.32
C PHE A 260 -9.68 9.65 6.99
N ILE A 261 -9.61 8.60 6.21
CA ILE A 261 -8.90 8.60 4.92
C ILE A 261 -9.49 9.68 4.00
N ALA A 262 -10.81 9.74 3.83
CA ALA A 262 -11.48 10.70 2.96
C ALA A 262 -11.23 12.15 3.39
N SER A 263 -11.02 12.41 4.67
CA SER A 263 -10.75 13.76 5.18
C SER A 263 -9.36 14.27 4.81
N PHE A 264 -8.37 13.40 4.61
CA PHE A 264 -6.98 13.80 4.40
C PHE A 264 -6.36 13.26 3.10
N ILE A 265 -7.08 12.50 2.29
CA ILE A 265 -6.53 11.95 1.05
C ILE A 265 -6.08 13.03 0.06
N GLU A 266 -6.74 14.18 0.03
CA GLU A 266 -6.32 15.30 -0.78
C GLU A 266 -4.92 15.80 -0.40
N ASP A 267 -4.64 15.92 0.89
CA ASP A 267 -3.31 16.31 1.39
C ASP A 267 -2.23 15.34 0.94
N HIS A 268 -2.52 14.03 1.03
CA HIS A 268 -1.59 13.00 0.58
C HIS A 268 -1.36 13.04 -0.93
N LEU A 269 -2.40 13.23 -1.73
CA LEU A 269 -2.24 13.37 -3.18
C LEU A 269 -1.43 14.61 -3.55
N ARG A 270 -1.65 15.75 -2.88
CA ARG A 270 -0.87 16.96 -3.09
C ARG A 270 0.58 16.81 -2.64
N PHE A 271 0.82 16.10 -1.53
CA PHE A 271 2.17 15.73 -1.09
C PHE A 271 2.88 14.89 -2.17
N HIS A 272 2.26 13.84 -2.68
CA HIS A 272 2.85 13.02 -3.73
C HIS A 272 3.08 13.80 -5.04
N ALA A 273 2.17 14.69 -5.40
CA ALA A 273 2.29 15.52 -6.60
C ALA A 273 3.56 16.38 -6.60
N GLN A 274 3.96 16.90 -5.44
CA GLN A 274 5.21 17.68 -5.29
C GLN A 274 6.46 16.87 -5.71
N HIS A 275 6.40 15.57 -5.56
CA HIS A 275 7.53 14.66 -5.83
C HIS A 275 7.37 13.85 -7.14
N LEU A 276 6.15 13.73 -7.63
CA LEU A 276 5.86 13.03 -8.89
C LEU A 276 5.99 13.95 -10.11
N LEU A 277 5.65 15.23 -9.94
CA LEU A 277 5.54 16.19 -11.05
C LEU A 277 6.74 17.16 -11.12
N SER A 278 7.69 17.00 -10.22
CA SER A 278 8.93 17.82 -10.17
C SER A 278 9.96 17.35 -11.17
#